data_eba5e1b60a7fed1c6ea5abcd01bdd8cd
#
_entry.id   eba5e1b60a7fed1c6ea5abcd01bdd8cd
#
_cell.length_a   1.000
_cell.length_b   1.000
_cell.length_c   1.000
_cell.angle_alpha   90.00
_cell.angle_beta   90.00
_cell.angle_gamma   90.00
#
_symmetry.space_group_name_H-M   'P 1'
#
loop_
_entity.id
_entity.type
_entity.pdbx_description
1 polymer ?
#
loop_
_entity_poly.entity_id
_entity_poly.type
_entity_poly.pdbx_seq_one_letter_code
_entity_poly.pdbx_strand_id
1 'polypeptide(L)'
;ANNRNLALNKEDIEQGNLPQFTALEIGSGCGEFLIGKALAHPEINFLGVEINRTAFAIAIKKLLALEKVPNNIHFLNADIALLLPTIKDESLDAIYLNFNDPWPKKKHNKRRLTYPTKLNEYYRILKTGGTLFYKSDNDVYYEGSKEYFTEFQKFDVEFIDNYEQTDVDDVQSEYEQKFRAIGKSIHRIIATKGDKHE
;
A
#
# COMPACT_ATOMS: atom_id res chain seq x y z
N ALA A 1 -8.67 -29.83 0.12
CA ALA A 1 -8.09 -28.56 -0.35
C ALA A 1 -8.70 -27.46 0.50
N ASN A 2 -7.90 -26.85 1.38
CA ASN A 2 -8.34 -25.72 2.20
C ASN A 2 -8.67 -24.56 1.25
N ASN A 3 -9.97 -24.29 1.07
CA ASN A 3 -10.43 -23.02 0.52
C ASN A 3 -10.11 -21.93 1.55
N ARG A 4 -8.85 -21.48 1.57
CA ARG A 4 -8.49 -20.26 2.26
C ARG A 4 -9.26 -19.15 1.59
N ASN A 5 -9.99 -18.38 2.37
CA ASN A 5 -10.72 -17.22 1.86
C ASN A 5 -9.72 -16.16 1.40
N LEU A 6 -9.29 -16.25 0.13
CA LEU A 6 -8.35 -15.28 -0.49
C LEU A 6 -9.02 -13.93 -0.70
N ALA A 7 -10.35 -13.93 -0.82
CA ALA A 7 -11.17 -12.76 -1.05
C ALA A 7 -11.97 -12.45 0.22
N LEU A 8 -11.58 -11.37 0.88
CA LEU A 8 -12.18 -10.89 2.13
C LEU A 8 -13.08 -9.67 1.84
N ASN A 9 -13.98 -9.38 2.74
CA ASN A 9 -14.89 -8.25 2.66
C ASN A 9 -15.04 -7.54 4.04
N LYS A 10 -15.89 -6.50 4.11
CA LYS A 10 -16.10 -5.75 5.34
C LYS A 10 -16.63 -6.58 6.51
N GLU A 11 -17.40 -7.65 6.24
CA GLU A 11 -17.92 -8.53 7.27
C GLU A 11 -16.81 -9.31 7.98
N ASP A 12 -15.72 -9.64 7.25
CA ASP A 12 -14.53 -10.25 7.85
C ASP A 12 -13.83 -9.31 8.83
N ILE A 13 -13.87 -7.99 8.57
CA ILE A 13 -13.38 -6.96 9.53
C ILE A 13 -14.27 -6.98 10.78
N GLU A 14 -15.58 -6.87 10.60
CA GLU A 14 -16.57 -6.78 11.68
C GLU A 14 -16.55 -8.02 12.59
N GLN A 15 -16.28 -9.20 12.02
CA GLN A 15 -16.23 -10.47 12.73
C GLN A 15 -14.84 -10.81 13.28
N GLY A 16 -13.81 -9.99 13.00
CA GLY A 16 -12.44 -10.28 13.42
C GLY A 16 -11.78 -11.47 12.71
N ASN A 17 -12.25 -11.82 11.51
CA ASN A 17 -11.81 -12.97 10.73
C ASN A 17 -10.65 -12.67 9.78
N LEU A 18 -9.94 -11.55 9.97
CA LEU A 18 -8.82 -11.20 9.12
C LEU A 18 -7.63 -12.12 9.39
N PRO A 19 -6.89 -12.53 8.33
CA PRO A 19 -5.64 -13.23 8.50
C PRO A 19 -4.60 -12.34 9.17
N GLN A 20 -3.57 -12.95 9.73
CA GLN A 20 -2.41 -12.18 10.18
C GLN A 20 -1.60 -11.69 8.98
N PHE A 21 -1.18 -10.44 9.01
CA PHE A 21 -0.33 -9.82 7.99
C PHE A 21 0.63 -8.82 8.63
N THR A 22 1.79 -8.60 8.00
CA THR A 22 2.80 -7.63 8.43
C THR A 22 3.14 -6.62 7.33
N ALA A 23 2.61 -6.82 6.12
CA ALA A 23 2.74 -5.91 5.00
C ALA A 23 1.36 -5.61 4.41
N LEU A 24 1.07 -4.33 4.18
CA LEU A 24 -0.23 -3.83 3.75
C LEU A 24 -0.07 -2.96 2.49
N GLU A 25 -0.80 -3.27 1.42
CA GLU A 25 -0.98 -2.35 0.30
C GLU A 25 -2.37 -1.71 0.35
N ILE A 26 -2.43 -0.38 0.32
CA ILE A 26 -3.67 0.39 0.34
C ILE A 26 -3.95 0.92 -1.07
N GLY A 27 -5.12 0.55 -1.62
CA GLY A 27 -5.43 0.78 -3.01
C GLY A 27 -4.69 -0.20 -3.91
N SER A 28 -4.84 -1.50 -3.64
CA SER A 28 -4.07 -2.55 -4.34
C SER A 28 -4.46 -2.75 -5.80
N GLY A 29 -5.53 -2.09 -6.26
CA GLY A 29 -5.95 -2.13 -7.65
C GLY A 29 -6.17 -3.56 -8.16
N CYS A 30 -5.57 -3.86 -9.31
CA CYS A 30 -5.65 -5.20 -9.93
C CYS A 30 -4.61 -6.20 -9.39
N GLY A 31 -3.88 -5.86 -8.34
CA GLY A 31 -3.11 -6.80 -7.51
C GLY A 31 -1.71 -7.13 -7.98
N GLU A 32 -1.22 -6.62 -9.13
CA GLU A 32 0.06 -7.06 -9.72
C GLU A 32 1.25 -6.83 -8.79
N PHE A 33 1.32 -5.65 -8.17
CA PHE A 33 2.40 -5.32 -7.25
C PHE A 33 2.44 -6.29 -6.07
N LEU A 34 1.31 -6.47 -5.40
CA LEU A 34 1.25 -7.30 -4.19
C LEU A 34 1.45 -8.78 -4.49
N ILE A 35 0.91 -9.28 -5.60
CA ILE A 35 1.15 -10.65 -6.07
C ILE A 35 2.64 -10.86 -6.33
N GLY A 36 3.31 -9.93 -7.01
CA GLY A 36 4.75 -9.99 -7.26
C GLY A 36 5.55 -10.01 -5.95
N LYS A 37 5.20 -9.18 -4.99
CA LYS A 37 5.82 -9.18 -3.65
C LYS A 37 5.62 -10.50 -2.91
N ALA A 38 4.41 -11.06 -2.93
CA ALA A 38 4.10 -12.31 -2.25
C ALA A 38 4.86 -13.51 -2.85
N LEU A 39 5.05 -13.52 -4.16
CA LEU A 39 5.84 -14.55 -4.84
C LEU A 39 7.33 -14.45 -4.53
N ALA A 40 7.87 -13.22 -4.43
CA ALA A 40 9.27 -12.96 -4.13
C ALA A 40 9.60 -13.21 -2.64
N HIS A 41 8.64 -13.03 -1.73
CA HIS A 41 8.83 -13.08 -0.28
C HIS A 41 7.79 -14.01 0.39
N PRO A 42 7.93 -15.34 0.22
CA PRO A 42 6.98 -16.31 0.78
C PRO A 42 6.92 -16.31 2.32
N GLU A 43 7.92 -15.76 2.99
CA GLU A 43 8.01 -15.61 4.46
C GLU A 43 7.20 -14.43 5.01
N ILE A 44 6.76 -13.50 4.16
CA ILE A 44 5.98 -12.31 4.55
C ILE A 44 4.51 -12.53 4.23
N ASN A 45 3.62 -12.18 5.16
CA ASN A 45 2.18 -12.20 4.94
C ASN A 45 1.68 -10.83 4.50
N PHE A 46 1.02 -10.78 3.35
CA PHE A 46 0.53 -9.58 2.68
C PHE A 46 -0.99 -9.48 2.72
N LEU A 47 -1.49 -8.26 2.94
CA LEU A 47 -2.88 -7.90 2.74
C LEU A 47 -2.98 -6.72 1.75
N GLY A 48 -3.76 -6.87 0.69
CA GLY A 48 -4.14 -5.81 -0.21
C GLY A 48 -5.56 -5.34 0.07
N VAL A 49 -5.76 -4.02 0.19
CA VAL A 49 -7.08 -3.41 0.39
C VAL A 49 -7.47 -2.60 -0.82
N GLU A 50 -8.64 -2.89 -1.39
CA GLU A 50 -9.16 -2.20 -2.57
C GLU A 50 -10.65 -1.91 -2.41
N ILE A 51 -11.02 -0.64 -2.53
CA ILE A 51 -12.42 -0.20 -2.43
C ILE A 51 -13.19 -0.45 -3.73
N ASN A 52 -12.51 -0.39 -4.88
CA ASN A 52 -13.13 -0.63 -6.18
C ASN A 52 -13.35 -2.13 -6.40
N ARG A 53 -14.62 -2.52 -6.40
CA ARG A 53 -15.02 -3.93 -6.51
C ARG A 53 -14.55 -4.61 -7.80
N THR A 54 -14.51 -3.87 -8.91
CA THR A 54 -14.05 -4.41 -10.20
C THR A 54 -12.56 -4.68 -10.18
N ALA A 55 -11.73 -3.74 -9.70
CA ALA A 55 -10.30 -3.92 -9.57
C ALA A 55 -9.97 -5.09 -8.61
N PHE A 56 -10.65 -5.14 -7.46
CA PHE A 56 -10.55 -6.26 -6.52
C PHE A 56 -10.85 -7.61 -7.18
N ALA A 57 -11.95 -7.73 -7.95
CA ALA A 57 -12.30 -8.97 -8.64
C ALA A 57 -11.24 -9.39 -9.67
N ILE A 58 -10.61 -8.43 -10.35
CA ILE A 58 -9.50 -8.68 -11.27
C ILE A 58 -8.28 -9.20 -10.51
N ALA A 59 -7.94 -8.63 -9.34
CA ALA A 59 -6.84 -9.08 -8.50
C ALA A 59 -7.04 -10.55 -8.06
N ILE A 60 -8.23 -10.90 -7.61
CA ILE A 60 -8.57 -12.29 -7.25
C ILE A 60 -8.46 -13.22 -8.47
N LYS A 61 -8.98 -12.80 -9.63
CA LYS A 61 -8.86 -13.59 -10.87
C LYS A 61 -7.40 -13.84 -11.25
N LYS A 62 -6.54 -12.82 -11.18
CA LYS A 62 -5.09 -12.95 -11.46
C LYS A 62 -4.42 -13.91 -10.48
N LEU A 63 -4.73 -13.79 -9.19
CA LEU A 63 -4.18 -14.66 -8.16
C LEU A 63 -4.57 -16.13 -8.39
N LEU A 64 -5.82 -16.39 -8.70
CA LEU A 64 -6.32 -17.75 -8.96
C LEU A 64 -5.84 -18.34 -10.30
N ALA A 65 -5.37 -17.52 -11.23
CA ALA A 65 -4.81 -17.96 -12.51
C ALA A 65 -3.35 -18.44 -12.42
N LEU A 66 -2.70 -18.24 -11.28
CA LEU A 66 -1.33 -18.73 -11.06
C LEU A 66 -1.30 -20.26 -10.98
N GLU A 67 -0.29 -20.88 -11.54
CA GLU A 67 -0.06 -22.32 -11.46
C GLU A 67 -0.04 -22.81 -10.01
N LYS A 68 0.58 -22.02 -9.14
CA LYS A 68 0.59 -22.24 -7.69
C LYS A 68 0.20 -20.95 -6.97
N VAL A 69 -0.98 -20.96 -6.38
CA VAL A 69 -1.47 -19.81 -5.58
C VAL A 69 -0.64 -19.69 -4.30
N PRO A 70 0.03 -18.54 -4.06
CA PRO A 70 0.79 -18.33 -2.85
C PRO A 70 -0.15 -18.28 -1.62
N ASN A 71 0.34 -18.75 -0.50
CA ASN A 71 -0.46 -18.88 0.73
C ASN A 71 -0.28 -17.69 1.70
N ASN A 72 0.51 -16.72 1.32
CA ASN A 72 0.91 -15.56 2.11
C ASN A 72 0.29 -14.24 1.63
N ILE A 73 -0.78 -14.29 0.85
CA ILE A 73 -1.47 -13.11 0.33
C ILE A 73 -3.00 -13.26 0.45
N HIS A 74 -3.64 -12.15 0.80
CA HIS A 74 -5.09 -11.99 0.81
C HIS A 74 -5.46 -10.62 0.25
N PHE A 75 -6.65 -10.51 -0.35
CA PHE A 75 -7.22 -9.24 -0.77
C PHE A 75 -8.52 -8.97 -0.02
N LEU A 76 -8.73 -7.71 0.37
CA LEU A 76 -9.89 -7.23 1.11
C LEU A 76 -10.62 -6.16 0.29
N ASN A 77 -11.90 -6.39 -0.02
CA ASN A 77 -12.74 -5.38 -0.63
C ASN A 77 -13.43 -4.53 0.45
N ALA A 78 -12.80 -3.45 0.82
CA ALA A 78 -13.32 -2.52 1.82
C ALA A 78 -12.70 -1.12 1.68
N ASP A 79 -13.30 -0.14 2.34
CA ASP A 79 -12.67 1.14 2.61
C ASP A 79 -11.59 0.96 3.69
N ILE A 80 -10.40 1.49 3.45
CA ILE A 80 -9.29 1.46 4.40
C ILE A 80 -9.67 2.08 5.76
N ALA A 81 -10.58 3.04 5.77
CA ALA A 81 -11.07 3.67 7.00
C ALA A 81 -11.75 2.67 7.95
N LEU A 82 -12.29 1.57 7.43
CA LEU A 82 -12.88 0.50 8.26
C LEU A 82 -11.80 -0.41 8.85
N LEU A 83 -10.70 -0.62 8.12
CA LEU A 83 -9.63 -1.52 8.53
C LEU A 83 -8.66 -0.89 9.54
N LEU A 84 -8.23 0.36 9.31
CA LEU A 84 -7.19 1.01 10.12
C LEU A 84 -7.44 0.93 11.63
N PRO A 85 -8.64 1.20 12.16
CA PRO A 85 -8.89 1.12 13.61
C PRO A 85 -8.72 -0.28 14.21
N THR A 86 -8.78 -1.33 13.39
CA THR A 86 -8.66 -2.72 13.85
C THR A 86 -7.23 -3.23 13.90
N ILE A 87 -6.31 -2.53 13.25
CA ILE A 87 -4.90 -2.91 13.22
C ILE A 87 -4.24 -2.46 14.52
N LYS A 88 -3.52 -3.38 15.17
CA LYS A 88 -2.79 -3.10 16.41
C LYS A 88 -1.64 -2.13 16.16
N ASP A 89 -1.33 -1.34 17.19
CA ASP A 89 -0.14 -0.50 17.21
C ASP A 89 1.11 -1.35 16.98
N GLU A 90 2.07 -0.79 16.26
CA GLU A 90 3.40 -1.38 16.05
C GLU A 90 3.36 -2.85 15.59
N SER A 91 2.48 -3.17 14.64
CA SER A 91 2.28 -4.54 14.13
C SER A 91 2.76 -4.77 12.70
N LEU A 92 2.94 -3.71 11.90
CA LEU A 92 3.33 -3.81 10.49
C LEU A 92 4.79 -3.46 10.25
N ASP A 93 5.42 -4.20 9.32
CA ASP A 93 6.77 -3.92 8.84
C ASP A 93 6.75 -2.98 7.62
N ALA A 94 5.72 -3.06 6.79
CA ALA A 94 5.63 -2.26 5.57
C ALA A 94 4.20 -1.85 5.23
N ILE A 95 4.06 -0.63 4.68
CA ILE A 95 2.84 -0.11 4.04
C ILE A 95 3.21 0.39 2.65
N TYR A 96 2.41 0.03 1.65
CA TYR A 96 2.60 0.43 0.25
C TYR A 96 1.43 1.27 -0.24
N LEU A 97 1.75 2.42 -0.83
CA LEU A 97 0.83 3.35 -1.49
C LEU A 97 1.30 3.53 -2.94
N ASN A 98 0.71 2.79 -3.88
CA ASN A 98 1.15 2.80 -5.27
C ASN A 98 0.08 3.40 -6.18
N PHE A 99 0.38 4.52 -6.84
CA PHE A 99 -0.45 5.14 -7.87
C PHE A 99 -1.90 5.39 -7.43
N ASN A 100 -2.09 5.82 -6.19
CA ASN A 100 -3.40 6.13 -5.63
C ASN A 100 -3.98 7.40 -6.27
N ASP A 101 -5.29 7.59 -6.13
CA ASP A 101 -6.01 8.75 -6.64
C ASP A 101 -5.42 10.06 -6.11
N PRO A 102 -5.05 10.99 -7.00
CA PRO A 102 -4.35 12.22 -6.62
C PRO A 102 -5.26 13.28 -5.98
N TRP A 103 -6.58 13.20 -6.17
CA TRP A 103 -7.56 14.17 -5.68
C TRP A 103 -7.12 15.62 -5.92
N PRO A 104 -7.06 16.10 -7.19
CA PRO A 104 -6.38 17.35 -7.54
C PRO A 104 -7.07 18.61 -6.99
N LYS A 105 -8.36 18.54 -6.67
CA LYS A 105 -9.11 19.70 -6.13
C LYS A 105 -8.82 19.86 -4.64
N LYS A 106 -8.42 21.06 -4.20
CA LYS A 106 -8.12 21.40 -2.78
C LYS A 106 -9.16 20.88 -1.79
N LYS A 107 -10.45 21.03 -2.10
CA LYS A 107 -11.54 20.54 -1.25
C LYS A 107 -11.56 19.02 -1.02
N HIS A 108 -10.83 18.28 -1.84
CA HIS A 108 -10.71 16.82 -1.76
C HIS A 108 -9.39 16.33 -1.17
N ASN A 109 -8.46 17.21 -0.78
CA ASN A 109 -7.14 16.83 -0.26
C ASN A 109 -7.23 15.83 0.92
N LYS A 110 -8.25 15.94 1.76
CA LYS A 110 -8.51 15.01 2.88
C LYS A 110 -8.75 13.56 2.44
N ARG A 111 -9.06 13.32 1.16
CA ARG A 111 -9.23 11.98 0.59
C ARG A 111 -7.91 11.33 0.18
N ARG A 112 -6.84 12.12 0.03
CA ARG A 112 -5.51 11.61 -0.29
C ARG A 112 -5.04 10.63 0.77
N LEU A 113 -4.47 9.51 0.35
CA LEU A 113 -3.94 8.51 1.28
C LEU A 113 -2.69 9.00 2.04
N THR A 114 -2.05 10.08 1.61
CA THR A 114 -0.94 10.74 2.31
C THR A 114 -1.38 11.91 3.21
N TYR A 115 -2.69 12.18 3.33
CA TYR A 115 -3.17 13.27 4.19
C TYR A 115 -2.75 13.06 5.66
N PRO A 116 -2.42 14.12 6.43
CA PRO A 116 -1.82 14.01 7.76
C PRO A 116 -2.54 13.10 8.75
N THR A 117 -3.88 13.06 8.73
CA THR A 117 -4.65 12.16 9.60
C THR A 117 -4.37 10.69 9.30
N LYS A 118 -4.12 10.34 8.03
CA LYS A 118 -3.76 8.98 7.62
C LYS A 118 -2.30 8.68 7.94
N LEU A 119 -1.39 9.64 7.76
CA LEU A 119 0.02 9.49 8.16
C LEU A 119 0.13 9.16 9.65
N ASN A 120 -0.71 9.77 10.49
CA ASN A 120 -0.75 9.48 11.92
C ASN A 120 -1.15 8.02 12.19
N GLU A 121 -2.15 7.49 11.47
CA GLU A 121 -2.55 6.08 11.58
C GLU A 121 -1.44 5.14 11.09
N TYR A 122 -0.80 5.46 9.96
CA TYR A 122 0.32 4.64 9.46
C TYR A 122 1.49 4.63 10.45
N TYR A 123 1.82 5.77 11.04
CA TYR A 123 2.85 5.85 12.07
C TYR A 123 2.51 4.99 13.28
N ARG A 124 1.23 4.99 13.71
CA ARG A 124 0.76 4.17 14.83
C ARG A 124 0.94 2.68 14.58
N ILE A 125 0.52 2.18 13.40
CA ILE A 125 0.50 0.75 13.08
C ILE A 125 1.85 0.19 12.62
N LEU A 126 2.77 1.02 12.13
CA LEU A 126 4.13 0.61 11.79
C LEU A 126 4.95 0.36 13.06
N LYS A 127 5.73 -0.73 13.03
CA LYS A 127 6.78 -0.98 14.01
C LYS A 127 7.89 0.07 13.88
N THR A 128 8.68 0.28 14.91
CA THR A 128 9.98 0.95 14.80
C THR A 128 10.83 0.24 13.75
N GLY A 129 11.42 1.00 12.82
CA GLY A 129 12.11 0.48 11.64
C GLY A 129 11.19 0.09 10.49
N GLY A 130 9.88 0.04 10.72
CA GLY A 130 8.89 -0.20 9.66
C GLY A 130 8.79 0.98 8.69
N THR A 131 8.47 0.71 7.43
CA THR A 131 8.58 1.66 6.34
C THR A 131 7.28 1.79 5.55
N LEU A 132 6.92 3.02 5.23
CA LEU A 132 5.89 3.36 4.27
C LEU A 132 6.56 3.72 2.94
N PHE A 133 6.13 3.04 1.88
CA PHE A 133 6.57 3.28 0.51
C PHE A 133 5.44 3.89 -0.31
N TYR A 134 5.75 4.96 -1.02
CA TYR A 134 4.80 5.64 -1.90
C TYR A 134 5.41 5.76 -3.29
N LYS A 135 4.61 5.50 -4.32
CA LYS A 135 4.93 5.81 -5.73
C LYS A 135 3.76 6.52 -6.40
N SER A 136 4.07 7.50 -7.24
CA SER A 136 3.10 8.23 -8.06
C SER A 136 3.75 8.77 -9.33
N ASP A 137 2.95 8.84 -10.38
CA ASP A 137 3.26 9.53 -11.63
C ASP A 137 2.71 10.97 -11.67
N ASN A 138 2.02 11.39 -10.62
CA ASN A 138 1.32 12.67 -10.53
C ASN A 138 2.13 13.68 -9.72
N ASP A 139 2.69 14.69 -10.41
CA ASP A 139 3.55 15.72 -9.81
C ASP A 139 2.84 16.50 -8.69
N VAL A 140 1.58 16.90 -8.91
CA VAL A 140 0.81 17.70 -7.93
C VAL A 140 0.53 16.90 -6.67
N TYR A 141 0.22 15.61 -6.81
CA TYR A 141 0.01 14.74 -5.68
C TYR A 141 1.32 14.48 -4.92
N TYR A 142 2.41 14.28 -5.65
CA TYR A 142 3.72 14.08 -5.07
C TYR A 142 4.20 15.32 -4.29
N GLU A 143 4.13 16.52 -4.89
CA GLU A 143 4.51 17.76 -4.21
C GLU A 143 3.67 18.00 -2.95
N GLY A 144 2.34 17.85 -3.03
CA GLY A 144 1.47 17.95 -1.86
C GLY A 144 1.76 16.89 -0.79
N SER A 145 2.17 15.68 -1.20
CA SER A 145 2.57 14.63 -0.26
C SER A 145 3.89 14.97 0.43
N LYS A 146 4.89 15.54 -0.28
CA LYS A 146 6.13 16.04 0.35
C LYS A 146 5.83 17.04 1.46
N GLU A 147 4.91 17.99 1.21
CA GLU A 147 4.49 18.97 2.23
C GLU A 147 3.92 18.25 3.47
N TYR A 148 3.01 17.27 3.28
CA TYR A 148 2.41 16.53 4.40
C TYR A 148 3.43 15.76 5.22
N PHE A 149 4.37 15.07 4.58
CA PHE A 149 5.42 14.35 5.29
C PHE A 149 6.39 15.30 6.02
N THR A 150 6.73 16.42 5.39
CA THR A 150 7.61 17.45 6.00
C THR A 150 6.96 18.08 7.23
N GLU A 151 5.66 18.39 7.17
CA GLU A 151 4.92 18.95 8.31
C GLU A 151 4.68 17.93 9.42
N PHE A 152 4.53 16.64 9.07
CA PHE A 152 4.27 15.57 10.03
C PHE A 152 5.47 15.29 10.96
N GLN A 153 6.70 15.40 10.47
CA GLN A 153 7.99 15.37 11.20
C GLN A 153 8.30 14.10 12.02
N LYS A 154 7.49 13.06 11.97
CA LYS A 154 7.69 11.84 12.78
C LYS A 154 8.38 10.70 12.03
N PHE A 155 8.44 10.79 10.70
CA PHE A 155 9.14 9.82 9.87
C PHE A 155 10.51 10.35 9.45
N ASP A 156 11.49 9.47 9.34
CA ASP A 156 12.68 9.71 8.53
C ASP A 156 12.30 9.52 7.07
N VAL A 157 12.41 10.57 6.26
CA VAL A 157 11.83 10.58 4.91
C VAL A 157 12.89 10.82 3.86
N GLU A 158 12.86 9.99 2.81
CA GLU A 158 13.59 10.19 1.57
C GLU A 158 12.60 10.49 0.44
N PHE A 159 12.84 11.59 -0.31
CA PHE A 159 12.07 11.99 -1.47
C PHE A 159 12.88 11.75 -2.75
N ILE A 160 12.31 11.01 -3.71
CA ILE A 160 12.96 10.69 -4.98
C ILE A 160 12.10 11.21 -6.12
N ASP A 161 12.53 12.29 -6.77
CA ASP A 161 11.76 13.01 -7.80
C ASP A 161 11.61 12.21 -9.11
N ASN A 162 12.60 11.42 -9.47
CA ASN A 162 12.55 10.55 -10.65
C ASN A 162 13.16 9.20 -10.30
N TYR A 163 12.33 8.29 -9.87
CA TYR A 163 12.75 6.97 -9.42
C TYR A 163 12.94 6.01 -10.60
N GLU A 164 14.18 5.54 -10.81
CA GLU A 164 14.59 4.71 -11.94
C GLU A 164 14.59 3.19 -11.64
N GLN A 165 13.84 2.73 -10.65
CA GLN A 165 13.77 1.31 -10.27
C GLN A 165 15.14 0.75 -9.80
N THR A 166 15.83 1.48 -8.97
CA THR A 166 17.12 1.07 -8.40
C THR A 166 17.01 0.07 -7.26
N ASP A 167 15.82 -0.05 -6.67
CA ASP A 167 15.53 -0.99 -5.60
C ASP A 167 15.15 -2.35 -6.20
N VAL A 168 15.98 -3.37 -5.98
CA VAL A 168 15.78 -4.73 -6.49
C VAL A 168 14.57 -5.44 -5.89
N ASP A 169 14.11 -5.03 -4.73
CA ASP A 169 12.93 -5.58 -4.05
C ASP A 169 11.62 -4.91 -4.47
N ASP A 170 11.70 -3.81 -5.22
CA ASP A 170 10.50 -3.14 -5.73
C ASP A 170 9.94 -3.89 -6.94
N VAL A 171 8.62 -3.89 -7.05
CA VAL A 171 7.87 -4.54 -8.13
C VAL A 171 7.15 -3.47 -8.95
N GLN A 172 7.25 -3.55 -10.27
CA GLN A 172 6.47 -2.70 -11.17
C GLN A 172 5.11 -3.33 -11.44
N SER A 173 4.04 -2.57 -11.21
CA SER A 173 2.72 -2.92 -11.73
C SER A 173 2.65 -2.70 -13.26
N GLU A 174 1.65 -3.27 -13.93
CA GLU A 174 1.40 -3.00 -15.36
C GLU A 174 1.16 -1.50 -15.61
N TYR A 175 0.53 -0.82 -14.66
CA TYR A 175 0.32 0.63 -14.69
C TYR A 175 1.66 1.38 -14.74
N GLU A 176 2.57 1.06 -13.83
CA GLU A 176 3.90 1.66 -13.76
C GLU A 176 4.70 1.41 -15.05
N GLN A 177 4.68 0.18 -15.55
CA GLN A 177 5.37 -0.18 -16.80
C GLN A 177 4.88 0.65 -17.99
N LYS A 178 3.56 0.85 -18.11
CA LYS A 178 2.98 1.71 -19.16
C LYS A 178 3.45 3.16 -19.08
N PHE A 179 3.48 3.75 -17.88
CA PHE A 179 3.92 5.13 -17.69
C PHE A 179 5.41 5.30 -17.96
N ARG A 180 6.24 4.36 -17.51
CA ARG A 180 7.68 4.35 -17.83
C ARG A 180 7.93 4.21 -19.33
N ALA A 181 7.18 3.38 -20.04
CA ALA A 181 7.31 3.17 -21.48
C ALA A 181 7.05 4.45 -22.29
N ILE A 182 6.22 5.37 -21.80
CA ILE A 182 5.98 6.67 -22.44
C ILE A 182 6.85 7.79 -21.88
N GLY A 183 7.88 7.46 -21.10
CA GLY A 183 8.85 8.43 -20.56
C GLY A 183 8.32 9.30 -19.41
N LYS A 184 7.24 8.88 -18.74
CA LYS A 184 6.70 9.61 -17.61
C LYS A 184 7.53 9.34 -16.35
N SER A 185 7.88 10.40 -15.62
CA SER A 185 8.58 10.28 -14.35
C SER A 185 7.72 9.59 -13.30
N ILE A 186 8.33 8.72 -12.53
CA ILE A 186 7.73 8.11 -11.34
C ILE A 186 8.43 8.69 -10.11
N HIS A 187 7.64 9.23 -9.20
CA HIS A 187 8.14 9.75 -7.93
C HIS A 187 8.00 8.71 -6.83
N ARG A 188 8.94 8.70 -5.90
CA ARG A 188 8.92 7.80 -4.75
C ARG A 188 9.15 8.54 -3.45
N ILE A 189 8.44 8.12 -2.39
CA ILE A 189 8.71 8.52 -1.01
C ILE A 189 8.97 7.24 -0.22
N ILE A 190 10.03 7.26 0.58
CA ILE A 190 10.36 6.22 1.55
C ILE A 190 10.33 6.87 2.92
N ALA A 191 9.40 6.47 3.78
CA ALA A 191 9.22 7.04 5.10
C ALA A 191 9.35 5.96 6.17
N THR A 192 10.41 6.01 6.95
CA THR A 192 10.74 5.00 7.96
C THR A 192 10.41 5.55 9.35
N LYS A 193 9.75 4.73 10.17
CA LYS A 193 9.51 5.04 11.58
C LYS A 193 10.81 4.81 12.35
N GLY A 194 11.49 5.91 12.72
CA GLY A 194 12.69 5.88 13.53
C GLY A 194 12.43 5.41 14.97
N ASP A 195 13.50 5.19 15.71
CA ASP A 195 13.41 5.02 17.16
C ASP A 195 12.81 6.29 17.77
N LYS A 196 11.97 6.11 18.79
CA LYS A 196 11.50 7.26 19.57
C LYS A 196 12.73 7.93 20.16
N HIS A 197 13.14 9.06 19.57
CA HIS A 197 14.03 9.96 20.29
C HIS A 197 13.23 10.50 21.47
N GLU A 198 13.63 10.12 22.68
CA GLU A 198 13.16 10.70 23.94
C GLU A 198 13.39 12.20 23.98
#